data_d34a7d878fcc8a5d039385753bc11078
#
_entry.id   d34a7d878fcc8a5d039385753bc11078
#
_cell.length_a   1.000
_cell.length_b   1.000
_cell.length_c   1.000
_cell.angle_alpha   90.00
_cell.angle_beta   90.00
_cell.angle_gamma   90.00
#
_symmetry.space_group_name_H-M   'P 1'
#
loop_
_entity.id
_entity.type
_entity.pdbx_description
1 polymer ?
#
loop_
_entity_poly.entity_id
_entity_poly.type
_entity_poly.pdbx_seq_one_letter_code
_entity_poly.pdbx_strand_id
1 'polypeptide(L)'
;MQQDSNNGGMTQYFPEPQSQRPLVENPENFSDPLVQMSEVTVRYSDGASVWTPLNNASVMIGPDRVTALLMPTTTDAVVVAQAMMGMIPLASGEVRILGRNVSTMGIKRLARLHSQDVATIMPESELAPTFTVEANIQAHFRMTGRAVDPAWLARVLEMAGIAEHRGTKYGLLDPCTQRLVDCAVALLQGPRVAIAAEPTAGLTGRSAQRVLDFLLSWVDEFGVTEVFTPSEPTIAAWADSVLIITNGAVLGEQRSPTEGRLHEAM
;
A
#
# COMPACT_ATOMS: atom_id res chain seq x y z
N MET A 1 27.03 -17.14 42.48
CA MET A 1 27.24 -17.45 41.05
C MET A 1 25.86 -17.31 40.38
N GLN A 2 25.49 -16.06 40.05
CA GLN A 2 24.23 -15.71 39.44
C GLN A 2 24.47 -15.71 37.93
N GLN A 3 23.71 -16.52 37.20
CA GLN A 3 23.66 -16.48 35.76
C GLN A 3 22.53 -15.50 35.36
N ASP A 4 22.95 -14.33 34.90
CA ASP A 4 22.04 -13.39 34.20
C ASP A 4 21.74 -13.95 32.81
N SER A 5 20.54 -14.50 32.66
CA SER A 5 19.95 -14.79 31.34
C SER A 5 19.38 -13.49 30.75
N ASN A 6 20.22 -12.85 29.92
CA ASN A 6 19.83 -11.70 29.12
C ASN A 6 18.88 -12.18 28.00
N ASN A 7 17.58 -12.18 28.27
CA ASN A 7 16.54 -12.46 27.28
C ASN A 7 16.25 -11.14 26.55
N GLY A 8 17.02 -10.88 25.48
CA GLY A 8 16.80 -9.77 24.56
C GLY A 8 15.48 -9.95 23.80
N GLY A 9 14.36 -9.67 24.47
CA GLY A 9 13.05 -9.57 23.82
C GLY A 9 13.06 -8.44 22.81
N MET A 10 13.08 -8.79 21.51
CA MET A 10 12.69 -7.85 20.47
C MET A 10 11.23 -7.47 20.74
N THR A 11 11.02 -6.30 21.31
CA THR A 11 9.71 -5.70 21.44
C THR A 11 9.23 -5.37 20.04
N GLN A 12 8.36 -6.21 19.46
CA GLN A 12 7.65 -5.88 18.24
C GLN A 12 6.76 -4.69 18.55
N TYR A 13 7.05 -3.56 17.93
CA TYR A 13 6.24 -2.36 18.03
C TYR A 13 4.98 -2.58 17.19
N PHE A 14 3.90 -2.96 17.83
CA PHE A 14 2.56 -2.87 17.27
C PHE A 14 1.97 -1.57 17.79
N PRO A 15 1.54 -0.63 16.93
CA PRO A 15 0.85 0.55 17.41
C PRO A 15 -0.44 0.12 18.12
N GLU A 16 -0.66 0.65 19.32
CA GLU A 16 -1.96 0.51 19.98
C GLU A 16 -3.05 1.16 19.12
N PRO A 17 -4.28 0.61 19.09
CA PRO A 17 -5.38 1.20 18.34
C PRO A 17 -5.63 2.63 18.82
N GLN A 18 -5.42 3.59 17.93
CA GLN A 18 -5.70 5.00 18.25
C GLN A 18 -7.21 5.23 18.13
N SER A 19 -7.88 5.35 19.27
CA SER A 19 -9.26 5.79 19.35
C SER A 19 -9.36 7.27 19.01
N GLN A 20 -10.08 7.60 17.94
CA GLN A 20 -10.48 8.92 17.47
C GLN A 20 -9.36 9.75 16.81
N ARG A 21 -9.40 9.79 15.45
CA ARG A 21 -8.66 10.77 14.66
C ARG A 21 -9.06 12.19 15.06
N PRO A 22 -8.11 13.07 15.43
CA PRO A 22 -8.33 14.48 15.27
C PRO A 22 -8.42 14.77 13.77
N LEU A 23 -9.45 15.47 13.33
CA LEU A 23 -9.49 16.05 12.00
C LEU A 23 -8.23 16.88 11.83
N VAL A 24 -7.34 16.47 10.93
CA VAL A 24 -6.11 17.21 10.66
C VAL A 24 -6.51 18.51 9.95
N GLU A 25 -6.55 19.58 10.72
CA GLU A 25 -6.72 20.93 10.24
C GLU A 25 -5.46 21.33 9.45
N ASN A 26 -5.61 21.47 8.15
CA ASN A 26 -4.65 22.06 7.22
C ASN A 26 -3.40 21.23 6.82
N PRO A 27 -3.34 20.66 5.59
CA PRO A 27 -2.21 19.88 5.10
C PRO A 27 -0.95 20.70 4.74
N GLU A 28 -1.00 22.02 4.82
CA GLU A 28 0.18 22.86 4.60
C GLU A 28 1.21 22.80 5.76
N ASN A 29 0.88 22.13 6.86
CA ASN A 29 1.70 22.03 8.08
C ASN A 29 2.26 20.63 8.35
N PHE A 30 2.42 19.76 7.34
CA PHE A 30 3.18 18.52 7.58
C PHE A 30 4.67 18.85 7.65
N SER A 31 5.21 18.85 8.85
CA SER A 31 6.65 19.00 9.07
C SER A 31 7.46 17.88 8.40
N ASP A 32 6.87 16.69 8.22
CA ASP A 32 7.52 15.53 7.59
C ASP A 32 6.51 14.67 6.81
N PRO A 33 6.43 14.79 5.47
CA PRO A 33 5.60 13.91 4.64
C PRO A 33 6.11 12.47 4.71
N LEU A 34 5.19 11.50 4.79
CA LEU A 34 5.55 10.08 4.80
C LEU A 34 5.90 9.56 3.41
N VAL A 35 5.27 10.10 2.36
CA VAL A 35 5.65 9.87 0.96
C VAL A 35 5.82 11.22 0.27
N GLN A 36 6.97 11.42 -0.35
CA GLN A 36 7.31 12.63 -1.09
C GLN A 36 7.82 12.26 -2.47
N MET A 37 7.25 12.86 -3.49
CA MET A 37 7.72 12.84 -4.86
C MET A 37 8.14 14.25 -5.22
N SER A 38 9.36 14.43 -5.77
CA SER A 38 9.90 15.72 -6.16
C SER A 38 10.34 15.67 -7.61
N GLU A 39 9.64 16.42 -8.47
CA GLU A 39 9.92 16.55 -9.90
C GLU A 39 10.05 15.20 -10.63
N VAL A 40 9.21 14.23 -10.23
CA VAL A 40 9.29 12.85 -10.68
C VAL A 40 8.82 12.71 -12.12
N THR A 41 9.68 12.14 -12.96
CA THR A 41 9.33 11.70 -14.31
C THR A 41 9.52 10.19 -14.41
N VAL A 42 8.46 9.50 -14.80
CA VAL A 42 8.47 8.05 -15.07
C VAL A 42 8.31 7.84 -16.57
N ARG A 43 9.22 7.12 -17.19
CA ARG A 43 9.11 6.66 -18.57
C ARG A 43 9.02 5.15 -18.59
N TYR A 44 8.06 4.64 -19.34
CA TYR A 44 7.83 3.21 -19.47
C TYR A 44 7.76 2.81 -20.95
N SER A 45 8.18 1.59 -21.26
CA SER A 45 8.08 1.02 -22.60
C SER A 45 7.66 -0.44 -22.52
N ASP A 46 6.71 -0.82 -23.34
CA ASP A 46 6.31 -2.21 -23.56
C ASP A 46 7.06 -2.88 -24.74
N GLY A 47 8.07 -2.18 -25.29
CA GLY A 47 8.84 -2.59 -26.46
C GLY A 47 8.26 -2.11 -27.78
N ALA A 48 6.98 -1.76 -27.87
CA ALA A 48 6.31 -1.22 -29.05
C ALA A 48 6.11 0.29 -28.96
N SER A 49 5.81 0.78 -27.75
CA SER A 49 5.53 2.19 -27.48
C SER A 49 6.30 2.67 -26.23
N VAL A 50 6.55 3.98 -26.18
CA VAL A 50 7.09 4.64 -24.99
C VAL A 50 6.11 5.70 -24.54
N TRP A 51 5.78 5.73 -23.27
CA TRP A 51 4.92 6.76 -22.70
C TRP A 51 5.45 7.23 -21.35
N THR A 52 4.87 8.31 -20.85
CA THR A 52 5.33 8.99 -19.64
C THR A 52 4.16 9.13 -18.67
N PRO A 53 3.91 8.11 -17.82
CA PRO A 53 2.81 8.11 -16.83
C PRO A 53 2.88 9.26 -15.84
N LEU A 54 4.08 9.73 -15.50
CA LEU A 54 4.35 10.95 -14.74
C LEU A 54 5.41 11.79 -15.42
N ASN A 55 5.18 13.10 -15.48
CA ASN A 55 6.07 14.07 -16.08
C ASN A 55 6.23 15.28 -15.16
N ASN A 56 7.40 15.38 -14.51
CA ASN A 56 7.74 16.45 -13.57
C ASN A 56 6.71 16.62 -12.42
N ALA A 57 6.21 15.50 -11.90
CA ALA A 57 5.19 15.50 -10.87
C ALA A 57 5.81 15.67 -9.48
N SER A 58 5.18 16.54 -8.66
CA SER A 58 5.55 16.72 -7.25
C SER A 58 4.33 16.50 -6.37
N VAL A 59 4.47 15.63 -5.37
CA VAL A 59 3.39 15.21 -4.47
C VAL A 59 3.95 15.04 -3.06
N MET A 60 3.20 15.47 -2.05
CA MET A 60 3.49 15.23 -0.64
C MET A 60 2.28 14.59 0.03
N ILE A 61 2.49 13.45 0.68
CA ILE A 61 1.46 12.69 1.40
C ILE A 61 1.83 12.65 2.88
N GLY A 62 0.96 13.21 3.69
CA GLY A 62 1.11 13.25 5.14
C GLY A 62 0.62 11.97 5.82
N PRO A 63 0.75 11.90 7.15
CA PRO A 63 0.37 10.72 7.93
C PRO A 63 -1.15 10.53 8.05
N ASP A 64 -1.53 9.32 8.46
CA ASP A 64 -2.86 8.93 8.95
C ASP A 64 -4.01 9.24 7.98
N ARG A 65 -3.83 8.95 6.68
CA ARG A 65 -4.86 9.16 5.65
C ARG A 65 -4.70 8.23 4.48
N VAL A 66 -5.75 8.19 3.67
CA VAL A 66 -5.77 7.56 2.36
C VAL A 66 -5.66 8.64 1.28
N THR A 67 -4.64 8.55 0.44
CA THR A 67 -4.50 9.42 -0.73
C THR A 67 -4.53 8.58 -2.00
N ALA A 68 -5.40 8.92 -2.94
CA ALA A 68 -5.42 8.28 -4.25
C ALA A 68 -4.71 9.16 -5.30
N LEU A 69 -3.88 8.52 -6.12
CA LEU A 69 -3.41 9.08 -7.39
C LEU A 69 -4.27 8.43 -8.49
N LEU A 70 -5.32 9.15 -8.92
CA LEU A 70 -6.22 8.65 -9.98
C LEU A 70 -5.50 8.71 -11.31
N MET A 71 -5.25 7.55 -11.88
CA MET A 71 -4.46 7.35 -13.08
C MET A 71 -5.35 7.13 -14.31
N PRO A 72 -4.91 7.53 -15.53
CA PRO A 72 -5.69 7.35 -16.75
C PRO A 72 -5.93 5.87 -17.11
N THR A 73 -4.99 4.99 -16.79
CA THR A 73 -5.06 3.56 -17.12
C THR A 73 -4.51 2.68 -15.99
N THR A 74 -4.96 1.43 -15.95
CA THR A 74 -4.41 0.41 -15.04
C THR A 74 -2.90 0.23 -15.20
N THR A 75 -2.38 0.31 -16.43
CA THR A 75 -0.93 0.21 -16.66
C THR A 75 -0.19 1.38 -16.02
N ASP A 76 -0.68 2.61 -16.17
CA ASP A 76 -0.09 3.79 -15.53
C ASP A 76 -0.15 3.66 -14.01
N ALA A 77 -1.25 3.19 -13.46
CA ALA A 77 -1.45 2.96 -12.02
C ALA A 77 -0.38 2.02 -11.44
N VAL A 78 -0.15 0.89 -12.11
CA VAL A 78 0.86 -0.11 -11.69
C VAL A 78 2.27 0.45 -11.84
N VAL A 79 2.59 1.07 -12.97
CA VAL A 79 3.93 1.63 -13.24
C VAL A 79 4.28 2.75 -12.27
N VAL A 80 3.32 3.65 -11.96
CA VAL A 80 3.53 4.73 -10.99
C VAL A 80 3.73 4.18 -9.58
N ALA A 81 2.93 3.20 -9.15
CA ALA A 81 3.12 2.56 -7.86
C ALA A 81 4.51 1.89 -7.76
N GLN A 82 4.95 1.17 -8.78
CA GLN A 82 6.28 0.56 -8.82
C GLN A 82 7.40 1.60 -8.74
N ALA A 83 7.24 2.73 -9.44
CA ALA A 83 8.18 3.86 -9.36
C ALA A 83 8.24 4.47 -7.96
N MET A 84 7.07 4.69 -7.33
CA MET A 84 6.96 5.19 -5.96
C MET A 84 7.66 4.26 -4.96
N MET A 85 7.54 2.96 -5.14
CA MET A 85 8.19 1.94 -4.30
C MET A 85 9.69 1.75 -4.60
N GLY A 86 10.25 2.43 -5.61
CA GLY A 86 11.64 2.26 -6.03
C GLY A 86 11.91 0.93 -6.76
N MET A 87 10.87 0.24 -7.23
CA MET A 87 10.99 -1.05 -7.94
C MET A 87 11.43 -0.86 -9.41
N ILE A 88 11.14 0.29 -9.99
CA ILE A 88 11.61 0.68 -11.32
C ILE A 88 12.35 2.03 -11.26
N PRO A 89 13.31 2.27 -12.19
CA PRO A 89 14.08 3.51 -12.20
C PRO A 89 13.21 4.70 -12.64
N LEU A 90 13.48 5.88 -12.07
CA LEU A 90 12.95 7.14 -12.55
C LEU A 90 13.73 7.66 -13.73
N ALA A 91 13.09 8.39 -14.66
CA ALA A 91 13.78 9.16 -15.69
C ALA A 91 14.39 10.44 -15.10
N SER A 92 13.73 11.06 -14.12
CA SER A 92 14.26 12.19 -13.33
C SER A 92 13.48 12.32 -12.01
N GLY A 93 13.98 13.17 -11.11
CA GLY A 93 13.37 13.43 -9.81
C GLY A 93 13.76 12.42 -8.74
N GLU A 94 13.10 12.50 -7.60
CA GLU A 94 13.31 11.57 -6.49
C GLU A 94 12.00 11.23 -5.78
N VAL A 95 11.96 10.02 -5.20
CA VAL A 95 10.89 9.57 -4.30
C VAL A 95 11.50 9.29 -2.93
N ARG A 96 10.88 9.85 -1.89
CA ARG A 96 11.20 9.56 -0.50
C ARG A 96 10.01 8.89 0.18
N ILE A 97 10.29 7.82 0.92
CA ILE A 97 9.33 7.18 1.81
C ILE A 97 9.94 7.18 3.22
N LEU A 98 9.21 7.69 4.19
CA LEU A 98 9.69 7.82 5.59
C LEU A 98 11.04 8.55 5.66
N GLY A 99 11.20 9.62 4.86
CA GLY A 99 12.42 10.41 4.75
C GLY A 99 13.59 9.75 3.99
N ARG A 100 13.43 8.49 3.55
CA ARG A 100 14.49 7.72 2.85
C ARG A 100 14.30 7.81 1.34
N ASN A 101 15.33 8.21 0.60
CA ASN A 101 15.28 8.25 -0.87
C ASN A 101 15.31 6.82 -1.44
N VAL A 102 14.15 6.34 -1.92
CA VAL A 102 14.00 4.99 -2.49
C VAL A 102 14.51 4.90 -3.92
N SER A 103 14.55 6.02 -4.66
CA SER A 103 14.97 6.05 -6.08
C SER A 103 16.45 5.68 -6.28
N THR A 104 17.27 5.88 -5.25
CA THR A 104 18.70 5.58 -5.27
C THR A 104 19.11 4.50 -4.28
N MET A 105 18.12 3.88 -3.62
CA MET A 105 18.37 2.87 -2.59
C MET A 105 18.83 1.55 -3.20
N GLY A 106 19.93 1.00 -2.66
CA GLY A 106 20.35 -0.35 -3.09
C GLY A 106 19.37 -1.44 -2.68
N ILE A 107 19.26 -2.49 -3.50
CA ILE A 107 18.25 -3.55 -3.43
C ILE A 107 18.08 -4.16 -2.03
N LYS A 108 19.17 -4.40 -1.27
CA LYS A 108 19.08 -4.97 0.09
C LYS A 108 18.40 -4.02 1.08
N ARG A 109 18.63 -2.70 0.95
CA ARG A 109 18.00 -1.70 1.82
C ARG A 109 16.55 -1.50 1.43
N LEU A 110 16.24 -1.52 0.14
CA LEU A 110 14.89 -1.43 -0.38
C LEU A 110 14.04 -2.63 0.07
N ALA A 111 14.57 -3.85 -0.08
CA ALA A 111 13.90 -5.06 0.41
C ALA A 111 13.62 -5.01 1.92
N ARG A 112 14.56 -4.46 2.72
CA ARG A 112 14.33 -4.28 4.17
C ARG A 112 13.22 -3.26 4.43
N LEU A 113 13.19 -2.13 3.71
CA LEU A 113 12.14 -1.13 3.82
C LEU A 113 10.76 -1.75 3.55
N HIS A 114 10.62 -2.51 2.45
CA HIS A 114 9.37 -3.17 2.07
C HIS A 114 8.96 -4.31 3.01
N SER A 115 9.91 -4.94 3.68
CA SER A 115 9.58 -6.01 4.64
C SER A 115 9.27 -5.53 6.05
N GLN A 116 9.45 -4.25 6.36
CA GLN A 116 9.32 -3.71 7.72
C GLN A 116 8.43 -2.50 7.83
N ASP A 117 8.55 -1.54 6.92
CA ASP A 117 7.96 -0.21 7.05
C ASP A 117 6.92 0.09 5.96
N VAL A 118 6.99 -0.59 4.80
CA VAL A 118 6.17 -0.28 3.62
C VAL A 118 5.47 -1.54 3.11
N ALA A 119 4.15 -1.61 3.26
CA ALA A 119 3.35 -2.65 2.62
C ALA A 119 3.17 -2.34 1.12
N THR A 120 3.24 -3.39 0.31
CA THR A 120 2.99 -3.28 -1.14
C THR A 120 1.86 -4.21 -1.53
N ILE A 121 0.87 -3.67 -2.24
CA ILE A 121 -0.28 -4.42 -2.75
C ILE A 121 -0.32 -4.18 -4.26
N MET A 122 -0.14 -5.26 -5.01
CA MET A 122 -0.11 -5.24 -6.46
C MET A 122 -1.31 -6.02 -7.02
N PRO A 123 -1.76 -5.75 -8.27
CA PRO A 123 -2.86 -6.50 -8.89
C PRO A 123 -2.61 -8.01 -8.92
N GLU A 124 -1.38 -8.40 -9.19
CA GLU A 124 -0.96 -9.80 -9.23
C GLU A 124 -0.39 -10.21 -7.87
N SER A 125 -0.83 -11.37 -7.38
CA SER A 125 -0.35 -11.93 -6.13
C SER A 125 0.94 -12.71 -6.33
N GLU A 126 1.88 -12.58 -5.38
CA GLU A 126 3.10 -13.37 -5.31
C GLU A 126 2.95 -14.65 -4.45
N LEU A 127 1.75 -14.90 -3.90
CA LEU A 127 1.50 -16.03 -3.03
C LEU A 127 1.41 -17.35 -3.81
N ALA A 128 1.97 -18.41 -3.23
CA ALA A 128 1.99 -19.72 -3.86
C ALA A 128 0.58 -20.35 -3.85
N PRO A 129 -0.04 -20.65 -5.02
CA PRO A 129 -1.41 -21.15 -5.09
C PRO A 129 -1.59 -22.52 -4.46
N THR A 130 -0.52 -23.31 -4.37
CA THR A 130 -0.52 -24.66 -3.79
C THR A 130 -0.36 -24.68 -2.27
N PHE A 131 0.07 -23.56 -1.68
CA PHE A 131 0.23 -23.42 -0.24
C PHE A 131 -1.11 -22.98 0.40
N THR A 132 -1.31 -23.36 1.66
CA THR A 132 -2.41 -22.81 2.46
C THR A 132 -2.16 -21.33 2.76
N VAL A 133 -3.21 -20.61 3.15
CA VAL A 133 -3.10 -19.22 3.61
C VAL A 133 -2.01 -19.10 4.69
N GLU A 134 -2.09 -19.94 5.72
CA GLU A 134 -1.09 -19.93 6.80
C GLU A 134 0.32 -20.26 6.31
N ALA A 135 0.47 -21.23 5.42
CA ALA A 135 1.79 -21.60 4.88
C ALA A 135 2.41 -20.47 4.06
N ASN A 136 1.60 -19.71 3.28
CA ASN A 136 2.06 -18.53 2.57
C ASN A 136 2.54 -17.44 3.54
N ILE A 137 1.74 -17.13 4.57
CA ILE A 137 2.10 -16.15 5.60
C ILE A 137 3.41 -16.55 6.27
N GLN A 138 3.53 -17.78 6.73
CA GLN A 138 4.74 -18.27 7.38
C GLN A 138 5.97 -18.26 6.45
N ALA A 139 5.78 -18.61 5.16
CA ALA A 139 6.86 -18.57 4.18
C ALA A 139 7.37 -17.13 3.98
N HIS A 140 6.45 -16.17 3.84
CA HIS A 140 6.77 -14.74 3.70
C HIS A 140 7.63 -14.25 4.90
N PHE A 141 7.19 -14.53 6.13
CA PHE A 141 7.92 -14.10 7.32
C PHE A 141 9.26 -14.79 7.49
N ARG A 142 9.37 -16.07 7.16
CA ARG A 142 10.66 -16.80 7.19
C ARG A 142 11.68 -16.22 6.22
N MET A 143 11.27 -15.80 5.02
CA MET A 143 12.17 -15.16 4.04
C MET A 143 12.76 -13.85 4.57
N THR A 144 12.03 -13.13 5.42
CA THR A 144 12.49 -11.89 6.05
C THR A 144 13.23 -12.12 7.38
N GLY A 145 13.40 -13.38 7.80
CA GLY A 145 14.00 -13.74 9.09
C GLY A 145 13.14 -13.39 10.31
N ARG A 146 11.83 -13.20 10.11
CA ARG A 146 10.85 -12.83 11.15
C ARG A 146 9.91 -14.01 11.44
N ALA A 147 9.24 -13.95 12.58
CA ALA A 147 8.11 -14.78 12.91
C ALA A 147 6.87 -13.89 13.10
N VAL A 148 5.71 -14.38 12.67
CA VAL A 148 4.45 -13.69 12.95
C VAL A 148 3.96 -14.05 14.35
N ASP A 149 3.52 -13.05 15.11
CA ASP A 149 2.87 -13.27 16.39
C ASP A 149 1.52 -13.99 16.17
N PRO A 150 1.24 -15.13 16.85
CA PRO A 150 0.01 -15.89 16.64
C PRO A 150 -1.25 -15.13 16.98
N ALA A 151 -1.23 -14.25 17.99
CA ALA A 151 -2.41 -13.45 18.37
C ALA A 151 -2.66 -12.36 17.33
N TRP A 152 -1.60 -11.71 16.85
CA TRP A 152 -1.67 -10.75 15.74
C TRP A 152 -2.17 -11.39 14.45
N LEU A 153 -1.67 -12.56 14.10
CA LEU A 153 -2.16 -13.33 12.96
C LEU A 153 -3.67 -13.61 13.07
N ALA A 154 -4.13 -14.10 14.22
CA ALA A 154 -5.55 -14.39 14.44
C ALA A 154 -6.39 -13.11 14.27
N ARG A 155 -5.98 -12.00 14.89
CA ARG A 155 -6.68 -10.72 14.79
C ARG A 155 -6.79 -10.22 13.35
N VAL A 156 -5.69 -10.24 12.60
CA VAL A 156 -5.69 -9.76 11.20
C VAL A 156 -6.59 -10.62 10.31
N LEU A 157 -6.56 -11.96 10.47
CA LEU A 157 -7.45 -12.85 9.71
C LEU A 157 -8.93 -12.65 10.07
N GLU A 158 -9.25 -12.36 11.32
CA GLU A 158 -10.62 -12.03 11.76
C GLU A 158 -11.07 -10.69 11.19
N MET A 159 -10.24 -9.64 11.24
CA MET A 159 -10.54 -8.34 10.66
C MET A 159 -10.79 -8.42 9.15
N ALA A 160 -9.99 -9.20 8.43
CA ALA A 160 -10.17 -9.44 7.01
C ALA A 160 -11.39 -10.35 6.71
N GLY A 161 -12.01 -10.96 7.72
CA GLY A 161 -13.12 -11.92 7.56
C GLY A 161 -12.73 -13.16 6.77
N ILE A 162 -11.49 -13.69 7.01
CA ILE A 162 -10.93 -14.86 6.31
C ILE A 162 -10.36 -15.91 7.28
N ALA A 163 -10.66 -15.83 8.56
CA ALA A 163 -10.10 -16.73 9.57
C ALA A 163 -10.39 -18.21 9.29
N GLU A 164 -11.57 -18.55 8.76
CA GLU A 164 -11.96 -19.90 8.38
C GLU A 164 -11.17 -20.47 7.20
N HIS A 165 -10.54 -19.61 6.40
CA HIS A 165 -9.74 -20.01 5.24
C HIS A 165 -8.26 -20.29 5.55
N ARG A 166 -7.83 -20.16 6.82
CA ARG A 166 -6.44 -20.33 7.25
C ARG A 166 -5.78 -21.62 6.74
N GLY A 167 -6.51 -22.73 6.76
CA GLY A 167 -6.07 -24.04 6.25
C GLY A 167 -6.35 -24.30 4.77
N THR A 168 -7.02 -23.38 4.08
CA THR A 168 -7.39 -23.54 2.67
C THR A 168 -6.22 -23.16 1.78
N LYS A 169 -6.01 -23.91 0.68
CA LYS A 169 -5.01 -23.55 -0.33
C LYS A 169 -5.41 -22.24 -1.01
N TYR A 170 -4.44 -21.32 -1.14
CA TYR A 170 -4.65 -20.00 -1.74
C TYR A 170 -5.32 -20.07 -3.12
N GLY A 171 -4.87 -20.96 -3.99
CA GLY A 171 -5.42 -21.11 -5.35
C GLY A 171 -6.85 -21.71 -5.42
N LEU A 172 -7.42 -22.13 -4.28
CA LEU A 172 -8.82 -22.60 -4.21
C LEU A 172 -9.78 -21.54 -3.68
N LEU A 173 -9.26 -20.37 -3.28
CA LEU A 173 -10.07 -19.25 -2.78
C LEU A 173 -10.67 -18.49 -3.96
N ASP A 174 -11.81 -17.86 -3.73
CA ASP A 174 -12.37 -16.90 -4.69
C ASP A 174 -11.48 -15.63 -4.79
N PRO A 175 -11.59 -14.84 -5.87
CA PRO A 175 -10.72 -13.70 -6.10
C PRO A 175 -10.77 -12.64 -4.99
N CYS A 176 -11.93 -12.41 -4.36
CA CYS A 176 -12.06 -11.47 -3.26
C CYS A 176 -11.29 -11.96 -2.03
N THR A 177 -11.47 -13.23 -1.66
CA THR A 177 -10.77 -13.84 -0.54
C THR A 177 -9.26 -13.91 -0.79
N GLN A 178 -8.81 -14.19 -2.02
CA GLN A 178 -7.40 -14.11 -2.39
C GLN A 178 -6.83 -12.71 -2.16
N ARG A 179 -7.52 -11.66 -2.61
CA ARG A 179 -7.10 -10.26 -2.42
C ARG A 179 -7.05 -9.89 -0.94
N LEU A 180 -8.01 -10.33 -0.13
CA LEU A 180 -7.99 -10.11 1.32
C LEU A 180 -6.81 -10.83 1.99
N VAL A 181 -6.41 -12.01 1.51
CA VAL A 181 -5.19 -12.69 1.99
C VAL A 181 -3.94 -11.89 1.63
N ASP A 182 -3.81 -11.36 0.40
CA ASP A 182 -2.68 -10.53 0.00
C ASP A 182 -2.56 -9.30 0.91
N CYS A 183 -3.68 -8.61 1.14
CA CYS A 183 -3.75 -7.48 2.07
C CYS A 183 -3.38 -7.89 3.51
N ALA A 184 -3.90 -9.04 4.00
CA ALA A 184 -3.56 -9.52 5.33
C ALA A 184 -2.07 -9.81 5.50
N VAL A 185 -1.40 -10.43 4.51
CA VAL A 185 0.06 -10.62 4.51
C VAL A 185 0.79 -9.28 4.62
N ALA A 186 0.34 -8.27 3.88
CA ALA A 186 0.90 -6.94 3.90
C ALA A 186 0.72 -6.24 5.27
N LEU A 187 -0.48 -6.30 5.87
CA LEU A 187 -0.75 -5.73 7.19
C LEU A 187 0.04 -6.42 8.32
N LEU A 188 0.18 -7.75 8.24
CA LEU A 188 0.94 -8.52 9.23
C LEU A 188 2.39 -8.06 9.38
N GLN A 189 2.96 -7.39 8.39
CA GLN A 189 4.32 -6.83 8.48
C GLN A 189 4.42 -5.66 9.47
N GLY A 190 3.30 -5.03 9.85
CA GLY A 190 3.24 -3.84 10.69
C GLY A 190 3.71 -2.58 9.95
N PRO A 191 3.19 -2.28 8.75
CA PRO A 191 3.67 -1.17 7.95
C PRO A 191 3.26 0.19 8.55
N ARG A 192 4.04 1.22 8.26
CA ARG A 192 3.69 2.62 8.50
C ARG A 192 3.07 3.27 7.26
N VAL A 193 3.44 2.76 6.08
CA VAL A 193 2.93 3.20 4.78
C VAL A 193 2.49 1.97 3.99
N ALA A 194 1.33 2.03 3.35
CA ALA A 194 0.89 1.05 2.37
C ALA A 194 0.74 1.72 1.00
N ILE A 195 1.27 1.08 -0.05
CA ILE A 195 1.09 1.51 -1.44
C ILE A 195 0.36 0.40 -2.17
N ALA A 196 -0.85 0.71 -2.64
CA ALA A 196 -1.74 -0.25 -3.30
C ALA A 196 -2.02 0.19 -4.75
N ALA A 197 -1.45 -0.56 -5.70
CA ALA A 197 -1.77 -0.39 -7.11
C ALA A 197 -3.05 -1.17 -7.42
N GLU A 198 -4.04 -0.48 -7.99
CA GLU A 198 -5.31 -1.11 -8.37
C GLU A 198 -5.84 -2.05 -7.27
N PRO A 199 -6.13 -1.55 -6.06
CA PRO A 199 -6.39 -2.40 -4.88
C PRO A 199 -7.54 -3.38 -5.08
N THR A 200 -8.47 -3.07 -5.98
CA THR A 200 -9.65 -3.87 -6.29
C THR A 200 -9.65 -4.49 -7.68
N ALA A 201 -8.46 -4.60 -8.31
CA ALA A 201 -8.34 -5.15 -9.67
C ALA A 201 -9.08 -6.48 -9.83
N GLY A 202 -9.94 -6.57 -10.86
CA GLY A 202 -10.74 -7.76 -11.14
C GLY A 202 -11.92 -8.01 -10.20
N LEU A 203 -12.18 -7.10 -9.24
CA LEU A 203 -13.30 -7.18 -8.30
C LEU A 203 -14.34 -6.12 -8.61
N THR A 204 -15.61 -6.42 -8.31
CA THR A 204 -16.71 -5.48 -8.49
C THR A 204 -17.70 -5.53 -7.32
N GLY A 205 -18.51 -4.48 -7.16
CA GLY A 205 -19.58 -4.41 -6.18
C GLY A 205 -19.11 -4.73 -4.75
N ARG A 206 -19.80 -5.67 -4.09
CA ARG A 206 -19.49 -6.03 -2.69
C ARG A 206 -18.11 -6.60 -2.48
N SER A 207 -17.53 -7.26 -3.48
CA SER A 207 -16.18 -7.82 -3.37
C SER A 207 -15.12 -6.71 -3.32
N ALA A 208 -15.24 -5.71 -4.19
CA ALA A 208 -14.38 -4.53 -4.16
C ALA A 208 -14.55 -3.76 -2.83
N GLN A 209 -15.80 -3.56 -2.40
CA GLN A 209 -16.10 -2.88 -1.14
C GLN A 209 -15.44 -3.56 0.06
N ARG A 210 -15.54 -4.90 0.19
CA ARG A 210 -14.90 -5.63 1.29
C ARG A 210 -13.40 -5.42 1.37
N VAL A 211 -12.71 -5.36 0.22
CA VAL A 211 -11.26 -5.11 0.19
C VAL A 211 -10.95 -3.67 0.61
N LEU A 212 -11.71 -2.69 0.13
CA LEU A 212 -11.54 -1.28 0.52
C LEU A 212 -11.85 -1.08 2.01
N ASP A 213 -12.94 -1.64 2.53
CA ASP A 213 -13.28 -1.57 3.97
C ASP A 213 -12.13 -2.11 4.83
N PHE A 214 -11.51 -3.23 4.41
CA PHE A 214 -10.38 -3.79 5.13
C PHE A 214 -9.14 -2.90 5.05
N LEU A 215 -8.79 -2.34 3.89
CA LEU A 215 -7.69 -1.39 3.75
C LEU A 215 -7.91 -0.13 4.60
N LEU A 216 -9.09 0.49 4.50
CA LEU A 216 -9.44 1.68 5.27
C LEU A 216 -9.34 1.43 6.79
N SER A 217 -9.65 0.22 7.25
CA SER A 217 -9.51 -0.13 8.66
C SER A 217 -8.05 -0.04 9.17
N TRP A 218 -7.05 -0.16 8.28
CA TRP A 218 -5.64 -0.02 8.68
C TRP A 218 -5.29 1.40 9.09
N VAL A 219 -5.88 2.37 8.40
CA VAL A 219 -5.72 3.78 8.75
C VAL A 219 -6.39 4.07 10.08
N ASP A 220 -7.64 3.62 10.25
CA ASP A 220 -8.44 3.91 11.43
C ASP A 220 -7.94 3.20 12.69
N GLU A 221 -7.50 1.93 12.57
CA GLU A 221 -7.08 1.14 13.74
C GLU A 221 -5.59 1.24 14.04
N PHE A 222 -4.73 1.46 13.03
CA PHE A 222 -3.27 1.38 13.20
C PHE A 222 -2.53 2.64 12.75
N GLY A 223 -3.20 3.65 12.22
CA GLY A 223 -2.56 4.87 11.72
C GLY A 223 -1.66 4.62 10.51
N VAL A 224 -1.94 3.59 9.70
CA VAL A 224 -1.20 3.32 8.46
C VAL A 224 -1.55 4.38 7.43
N THR A 225 -0.55 5.03 6.84
CA THR A 225 -0.80 5.94 5.72
C THR A 225 -0.91 5.14 4.44
N GLU A 226 -2.00 5.32 3.71
CA GLU A 226 -2.26 4.55 2.49
C GLU A 226 -2.21 5.42 1.23
N VAL A 227 -1.58 4.88 0.21
CA VAL A 227 -1.53 5.48 -1.13
C VAL A 227 -2.12 4.50 -2.13
N PHE A 228 -3.24 4.86 -2.72
CA PHE A 228 -3.84 4.09 -3.80
C PHE A 228 -3.45 4.68 -5.16
N THR A 229 -3.23 3.84 -6.15
CA THR A 229 -3.12 4.27 -7.55
C THR A 229 -4.22 3.59 -8.37
N PRO A 230 -5.48 4.00 -8.23
CA PRO A 230 -6.59 3.44 -9.01
C PRO A 230 -6.66 4.08 -10.39
N SER A 231 -7.22 3.35 -11.36
CA SER A 231 -7.65 3.89 -12.66
C SER A 231 -9.16 4.17 -12.71
N GLU A 232 -9.92 3.74 -11.71
CA GLU A 232 -11.37 3.93 -11.64
C GLU A 232 -11.72 5.03 -10.64
N PRO A 233 -12.48 6.09 -11.07
CA PRO A 233 -12.94 7.16 -10.18
C PRO A 233 -13.77 6.68 -9.00
N THR A 234 -14.57 5.62 -9.17
CA THR A 234 -15.34 4.96 -8.10
C THR A 234 -14.46 4.47 -6.96
N ILE A 235 -13.28 3.93 -7.27
CA ILE A 235 -12.31 3.46 -6.28
C ILE A 235 -11.54 4.63 -5.67
N ALA A 236 -11.15 5.60 -6.49
CA ALA A 236 -10.49 6.81 -6.00
C ALA A 236 -11.35 7.59 -4.99
N ALA A 237 -12.67 7.60 -5.16
CA ALA A 237 -13.61 8.29 -4.28
C ALA A 237 -13.65 7.76 -2.83
N TRP A 238 -13.05 6.61 -2.54
CA TRP A 238 -12.91 6.08 -1.18
C TRP A 238 -11.75 6.72 -0.40
N ALA A 239 -10.87 7.47 -1.08
CA ALA A 239 -9.76 8.16 -0.43
C ALA A 239 -10.19 9.48 0.23
N ASP A 240 -9.45 9.91 1.25
CA ASP A 240 -9.63 11.23 1.89
C ASP A 240 -9.27 12.36 0.93
N SER A 241 -8.27 12.14 0.05
CA SER A 241 -7.91 13.06 -1.02
C SER A 241 -7.53 12.32 -2.30
N VAL A 242 -7.82 12.95 -3.44
CA VAL A 242 -7.48 12.43 -4.77
C VAL A 242 -6.66 13.43 -5.54
N LEU A 243 -5.51 13.00 -6.00
CA LEU A 243 -4.68 13.71 -6.97
C LEU A 243 -5.01 13.15 -8.36
N ILE A 244 -5.49 14.00 -9.24
CA ILE A 244 -5.88 13.60 -10.60
C ILE A 244 -4.67 13.75 -11.51
N ILE A 245 -4.29 12.65 -12.17
CA ILE A 245 -3.16 12.59 -13.09
C ILE A 245 -3.71 12.48 -14.52
N THR A 246 -3.33 13.40 -15.37
CA THR A 246 -3.68 13.38 -16.80
C THR A 246 -2.47 13.79 -17.62
N ASN A 247 -2.16 13.03 -18.68
CA ASN A 247 -0.98 13.26 -19.52
C ASN A 247 0.33 13.39 -18.73
N GLY A 248 0.44 12.66 -17.63
CA GLY A 248 1.60 12.66 -16.73
C GLY A 248 1.68 13.84 -15.77
N ALA A 249 0.78 14.82 -15.84
CA ALA A 249 0.75 15.97 -14.95
C ALA A 249 -0.28 15.80 -13.83
N VAL A 250 0.04 16.33 -12.65
CA VAL A 250 -0.91 16.49 -11.55
C VAL A 250 -1.78 17.70 -11.86
N LEU A 251 -3.06 17.49 -12.18
CA LEU A 251 -4.00 18.58 -12.49
C LEU A 251 -4.51 19.31 -11.26
N GLY A 252 -4.65 18.59 -10.14
CA GLY A 252 -5.16 19.16 -8.90
C GLY A 252 -5.42 18.10 -7.84
N GLU A 253 -5.74 18.57 -6.64
CA GLU A 253 -6.15 17.75 -5.50
C GLU A 253 -7.62 18.00 -5.20
N GLN A 254 -8.40 16.92 -5.02
CA GLN A 254 -9.75 16.95 -4.52
C GLN A 254 -9.81 16.29 -3.15
N ARG A 255 -10.33 17.00 -2.15
CA ARG A 255 -10.55 16.48 -0.80
C ARG A 255 -11.99 16.07 -0.61
N SER A 256 -12.22 14.99 0.12
CA SER A 256 -13.54 14.37 0.27
C SER A 256 -14.22 14.22 -1.09
N PRO A 257 -13.59 13.51 -2.03
CA PRO A 257 -14.03 13.43 -3.41
C PRO A 257 -15.37 12.71 -3.51
N THR A 258 -16.14 13.05 -4.56
CA THR A 258 -17.29 12.26 -4.99
C THR A 258 -17.03 11.71 -6.38
N GLU A 259 -17.55 10.52 -6.67
CA GLU A 259 -17.41 9.88 -7.98
C GLU A 259 -17.75 10.82 -9.14
N GLY A 260 -18.88 11.54 -9.03
CA GLY A 260 -19.32 12.47 -10.07
C GLY A 260 -18.31 13.59 -10.37
N ARG A 261 -17.68 14.18 -9.33
CA ARG A 261 -16.67 15.23 -9.53
C ARG A 261 -15.38 14.70 -10.15
N LEU A 262 -15.03 13.44 -9.86
CA LEU A 262 -13.83 12.81 -10.42
C LEU A 262 -14.03 12.48 -11.90
N HIS A 263 -15.23 12.05 -12.31
CA HIS A 263 -15.56 11.81 -13.72
C HIS A 263 -15.54 13.10 -14.57
N GLU A 264 -15.95 14.24 -14.00
CA GLU A 264 -15.92 15.53 -14.69
C GLU A 264 -14.48 16.06 -14.89
N ALA A 265 -13.53 15.63 -14.08
CA ALA A 265 -12.16 16.14 -14.05
C ALA A 265 -11.16 15.31 -14.89
N MET A 266 -11.56 14.14 -15.36
CA MET A 266 -10.78 13.26 -16.25
C MET A 266 -11.05 13.56 -17.73
#